data_0fd7fb6520dfad45ca0a9a38900b5b5e
#
_entry.id   0fd7fb6520dfad45ca0a9a38900b5b5e
#
_cell.length_a   1.000
_cell.length_b   1.000
_cell.length_c   1.000
_cell.angle_alpha   90.00
_cell.angle_beta   90.00
_cell.angle_gamma   90.00
#
_symmetry.space_group_name_H-M   'P 1'
#
loop_
_entity.id
_entity.type
_entity.pdbx_description
1 polymer ?
#
loop_
_entity_poly.entity_id
_entity_poly.type
_entity_poly.pdbx_seq_one_letter_code
_entity_poly.pdbx_strand_id
1 'polypeptide(L)'
;MIKQMRKAWGSPPASLFISPPFGNYIRLPGSKSIKGSFTLEPRGGLVPQIIKTLRFSFEYNGWVNKIGLRNKGLKYGIKDYNHETDILSIAIMNESEIKPILNMLPKTANIELNVSCPNVEKELNDKNIGQFLNPEREWCAVKLSPLTTKETIDKYYNLGFRQYHCCNTLPVENGGLSGPSLIPYVCKQIETIKQYPNTTIVGGGGIQNMQILNKYRELGATHFSLSSIFFHPVKCVEFFGRGNLGSPQP
;
A
#
# COMPACT_ATOMS: atom_id res chain seq x y z
N MET A 1 18.41 -7.30 -23.66
CA MET A 1 18.04 -8.36 -22.70
C MET A 1 16.74 -8.03 -21.95
N ILE A 2 16.55 -6.84 -21.38
CA ILE A 2 15.28 -6.45 -20.68
C ILE A 2 14.06 -6.39 -21.62
N LYS A 3 14.21 -5.98 -22.88
CA LYS A 3 13.11 -5.97 -23.87
C LYS A 3 12.65 -7.37 -24.34
N GLN A 4 13.51 -8.38 -24.27
CA GLN A 4 13.15 -9.76 -24.63
C GLN A 4 12.40 -10.48 -23.52
N MET A 5 12.61 -10.12 -22.25
CA MET A 5 11.84 -10.67 -21.12
C MET A 5 10.36 -10.21 -21.13
N ARG A 6 10.05 -9.06 -21.75
CA ARG A 6 8.65 -8.57 -21.87
C ARG A 6 7.80 -9.34 -22.87
N LYS A 7 8.39 -10.12 -23.81
CA LYS A 7 7.66 -10.87 -24.86
C LYS A 7 7.16 -12.25 -24.42
N ALA A 8 7.65 -12.77 -23.29
CA ALA A 8 7.23 -14.08 -22.74
C ALA A 8 6.02 -14.00 -21.79
N TRP A 9 5.48 -12.81 -21.52
CA TRP A 9 4.41 -12.60 -20.54
C TRP A 9 3.18 -12.09 -21.27
N GLY A 10 2.22 -12.97 -21.50
CA GLY A 10 0.99 -12.72 -22.27
C GLY A 10 -0.09 -11.88 -21.58
N SER A 11 0.25 -10.84 -20.92
CA SER A 11 -0.51 -9.67 -20.44
C SER A 11 0.49 -8.77 -19.74
N PRO A 12 0.33 -7.45 -19.69
CA PRO A 12 1.26 -6.63 -18.93
C PRO A 12 1.34 -7.19 -17.50
N PRO A 13 2.54 -7.51 -16.98
CA PRO A 13 2.65 -8.15 -15.68
C PRO A 13 1.97 -7.24 -14.66
N ALA A 14 1.06 -7.81 -13.90
CA ALA A 14 0.50 -7.12 -12.74
C ALA A 14 1.67 -6.62 -11.90
N SER A 15 1.79 -5.30 -11.70
CA SER A 15 2.91 -4.74 -10.96
C SER A 15 2.85 -5.23 -9.53
N LEU A 16 3.94 -5.83 -9.07
CA LEU A 16 4.07 -6.27 -7.69
C LEU A 16 4.67 -5.15 -6.85
N PHE A 17 4.01 -4.82 -5.76
CA PHE A 17 4.47 -3.83 -4.80
C PHE A 17 4.87 -4.48 -3.50
N ILE A 18 5.92 -3.95 -2.86
CA ILE A 18 6.31 -4.32 -1.50
C ILE A 18 5.89 -3.16 -0.59
N SER A 19 4.91 -3.40 0.26
CA SER A 19 4.34 -2.36 1.14
C SER A 19 5.11 -2.17 2.44
N PRO A 20 4.98 -1.00 3.08
CA PRO A 20 5.53 -0.76 4.41
C PRO A 20 5.08 -1.81 5.45
N PRO A 21 5.95 -2.14 6.42
CA PRO A 21 7.30 -1.59 6.61
C PRO A 21 8.36 -2.19 5.69
N PHE A 22 8.07 -3.32 5.03
CA PHE A 22 9.03 -4.10 4.27
C PHE A 22 9.53 -3.39 3.00
N GLY A 23 8.71 -2.56 2.35
CA GLY A 23 9.11 -1.73 1.22
C GLY A 23 10.27 -0.76 1.52
N ASN A 24 10.57 -0.48 2.81
CA ASN A 24 11.74 0.29 3.20
C ASN A 24 13.05 -0.51 3.09
N TYR A 25 12.99 -1.85 3.05
CA TYR A 25 14.17 -2.72 3.23
C TYR A 25 14.31 -3.77 2.14
N ILE A 26 13.21 -4.27 1.57
CA ILE A 26 13.18 -5.35 0.60
C ILE A 26 13.06 -4.79 -0.81
N ARG A 27 13.91 -5.31 -1.71
CA ARG A 27 13.88 -5.05 -3.15
C ARG A 27 13.79 -6.39 -3.87
N LEU A 28 12.77 -6.57 -4.68
CA LEU A 28 12.61 -7.76 -5.51
C LEU A 28 12.65 -7.36 -6.99
N PRO A 29 13.34 -8.12 -7.85
CA PRO A 29 13.35 -7.86 -9.28
C PRO A 29 11.93 -7.75 -9.84
N GLY A 30 11.65 -6.69 -10.62
CA GLY A 30 10.34 -6.46 -11.23
C GLY A 30 9.26 -5.91 -10.29
N SER A 31 9.57 -5.65 -9.02
CA SER A 31 8.65 -5.00 -8.09
C SER A 31 8.97 -3.53 -7.86
N LYS A 32 7.97 -2.74 -7.44
CA LYS A 32 8.18 -1.41 -6.86
C LYS A 32 8.06 -1.47 -5.34
N SER A 33 8.82 -0.62 -4.66
CA SER A 33 8.80 -0.53 -3.19
C SER A 33 7.97 0.66 -2.76
N ILE A 34 6.93 0.42 -1.96
CA ILE A 34 6.21 1.49 -1.27
C ILE A 34 6.96 1.78 0.02
N LYS A 35 7.64 2.92 0.05
CA LYS A 35 8.44 3.37 1.19
C LYS A 35 7.63 4.23 2.15
N GLY A 36 7.83 4.09 3.42
CA GLY A 36 7.20 4.91 4.46
C GLY A 36 6.35 4.07 5.43
N SER A 37 5.19 4.52 5.89
CA SER A 37 4.62 5.85 5.57
C SER A 37 5.38 6.94 6.30
N PHE A 38 5.71 8.00 5.57
CA PHE A 38 6.41 9.17 6.12
C PHE A 38 5.41 10.25 6.56
N THR A 39 5.59 10.81 7.73
CA THR A 39 4.94 12.05 8.18
C THR A 39 5.79 13.25 7.78
N LEU A 40 5.22 14.45 7.76
CA LEU A 40 5.99 15.69 7.49
C LEU A 40 7.24 15.75 8.36
N GLU A 41 7.05 15.67 9.68
CA GLU A 41 8.12 15.66 10.65
C GLU A 41 8.48 14.23 11.09
N PRO A 42 9.72 13.97 11.53
CA PRO A 42 10.14 12.69 12.06
C PRO A 42 9.34 12.27 13.30
N ARG A 43 9.01 10.99 13.41
CA ARG A 43 8.38 10.37 14.57
C ARG A 43 9.27 9.25 15.10
N GLY A 44 10.10 9.57 16.08
CA GLY A 44 11.11 8.67 16.63
C GLY A 44 10.55 7.46 17.40
N GLY A 45 11.44 6.54 17.82
CA GLY A 45 11.10 5.41 18.67
C GLY A 45 10.49 4.21 17.92
N LEU A 46 10.85 3.98 16.64
CA LEU A 46 10.34 2.87 15.84
C LEU A 46 10.67 1.51 16.47
N VAL A 47 11.94 1.25 16.77
CA VAL A 47 12.39 -0.06 17.28
C VAL A 47 11.76 -0.40 18.63
N PRO A 48 11.81 0.47 19.65
CA PRO A 48 11.12 0.22 20.93
C PRO A 48 9.61 -0.04 20.74
N GLN A 49 8.96 0.68 19.83
CA GLN A 49 7.53 0.53 19.61
C GLN A 49 7.19 -0.79 18.91
N ILE A 50 8.03 -1.26 17.96
CA ILE A 50 7.89 -2.58 17.35
C ILE A 50 7.99 -3.66 18.44
N ILE A 51 9.05 -3.63 19.26
CA ILE A 51 9.27 -4.61 20.33
C ILE A 51 8.08 -4.62 21.30
N LYS A 52 7.56 -3.44 21.63
CA LYS A 52 6.45 -3.28 22.58
C LYS A 52 5.12 -3.78 22.03
N THR A 53 4.83 -3.58 20.76
CA THR A 53 3.45 -3.70 20.24
C THR A 53 3.23 -4.71 19.13
N LEU A 54 4.27 -5.17 18.42
CA LEU A 54 4.10 -6.16 17.37
C LEU A 54 3.89 -7.55 17.97
N ARG A 55 2.72 -8.14 17.74
CA ARG A 55 2.31 -9.46 18.26
C ARG A 55 1.58 -10.26 17.17
N PHE A 56 1.79 -11.57 17.15
CA PHE A 56 0.90 -12.44 16.42
C PHE A 56 -0.34 -12.74 17.29
N SER A 57 -1.51 -12.55 16.73
CA SER A 57 -2.78 -12.91 17.38
C SER A 57 -3.31 -14.20 16.77
N PHE A 58 -3.44 -15.23 17.59
CA PHE A 58 -4.06 -16.50 17.18
C PHE A 58 -5.56 -16.34 16.94
N GLU A 59 -6.22 -15.49 17.70
CA GLU A 59 -7.65 -15.18 17.56
C GLU A 59 -7.97 -14.65 16.16
N TYR A 60 -7.16 -13.67 15.69
CA TYR A 60 -7.36 -13.04 14.38
C TYR A 60 -6.54 -13.69 13.26
N ASN A 61 -5.75 -14.72 13.58
CA ASN A 61 -4.79 -15.35 12.65
C ASN A 61 -3.97 -14.28 11.87
N GLY A 62 -3.39 -13.34 12.60
CA GLY A 62 -2.70 -12.20 11.98
C GLY A 62 -1.78 -11.44 12.93
N TRP A 63 -1.08 -10.47 12.37
CA TRP A 63 -0.14 -9.62 13.11
C TRP A 63 -0.81 -8.31 13.54
N VAL A 64 -0.82 -8.05 14.83
CA VAL A 64 -1.32 -6.79 15.42
C VAL A 64 -0.14 -5.92 15.80
N ASN A 65 -0.23 -4.63 15.51
CA ASN A 65 0.77 -3.65 15.91
C ASN A 65 0.15 -2.29 16.25
N LYS A 66 0.81 -1.52 17.10
CA LYS A 66 0.47 -0.13 17.43
C LYS A 66 1.71 0.76 17.24
N ILE A 67 2.33 0.65 16.04
CA ILE A 67 3.59 1.37 15.74
C ILE A 67 3.36 2.89 15.67
N GLY A 68 2.19 3.36 15.25
CA GLY A 68 1.81 4.77 15.33
C GLY A 68 2.56 5.67 14.36
N LEU A 69 2.82 5.20 13.13
CA LEU A 69 3.50 5.96 12.08
C LEU A 69 4.89 6.49 12.50
N ARG A 70 5.65 5.68 13.24
CA ARG A 70 7.03 6.06 13.61
C ARG A 70 7.95 5.91 12.42
N ASN A 71 8.61 7.02 12.02
CA ASN A 71 9.40 7.11 10.80
C ASN A 71 10.41 8.26 10.87
N LYS A 72 11.30 8.34 9.88
CA LYS A 72 12.38 9.35 9.79
C LYS A 72 11.94 10.69 9.17
N GLY A 73 10.67 10.90 8.90
CA GLY A 73 10.12 12.09 8.26
C GLY A 73 10.22 12.10 6.74
N LEU A 74 9.41 12.96 6.11
CA LEU A 74 9.29 13.03 4.65
C LEU A 74 10.60 13.47 3.98
N LYS A 75 11.34 14.39 4.59
CA LYS A 75 12.65 14.84 4.06
C LYS A 75 13.62 13.69 3.86
N TYR A 76 13.65 12.74 4.80
CA TYR A 76 14.45 11.53 4.66
C TYR A 76 13.91 10.65 3.53
N GLY A 77 12.60 10.45 3.45
CA GLY A 77 11.98 9.65 2.40
C GLY A 77 12.30 10.18 1.00
N ILE A 78 12.24 11.48 0.78
CA ILE A 78 12.57 12.12 -0.50
C ILE A 78 14.06 11.93 -0.85
N LYS A 79 14.97 12.07 0.13
CA LYS A 79 16.40 11.86 -0.11
C LYS A 79 16.74 10.44 -0.55
N ASP A 80 16.00 9.44 -0.04
CA ASP A 80 16.20 8.01 -0.31
C ASP A 80 15.30 7.47 -1.45
N TYR A 81 14.57 8.35 -2.13
CA TYR A 81 13.61 8.01 -3.18
C TYR A 81 14.28 7.78 -4.52
N ASN A 82 13.90 6.67 -5.18
CA ASN A 82 14.23 6.40 -6.57
C ASN A 82 12.94 6.36 -7.40
N HIS A 83 12.83 7.25 -8.39
CA HIS A 83 11.61 7.40 -9.21
C HIS A 83 11.21 6.11 -9.95
N GLU A 84 12.17 5.32 -10.41
CA GLU A 84 11.91 4.11 -11.20
C GLU A 84 11.34 2.96 -10.36
N THR A 85 11.79 2.85 -9.11
CA THR A 85 11.56 1.68 -8.26
C THR A 85 10.70 1.95 -7.04
N ASP A 86 10.49 3.21 -6.68
CA ASP A 86 9.86 3.56 -5.41
C ASP A 86 8.55 4.33 -5.57
N ILE A 87 7.67 4.16 -4.59
CA ILE A 87 6.49 4.98 -4.34
C ILE A 87 6.61 5.50 -2.89
N LEU A 88 6.48 6.81 -2.68
CA LEU A 88 6.50 7.40 -1.34
C LEU A 88 5.12 7.30 -0.70
N SER A 89 4.96 6.50 0.34
CA SER A 89 3.75 6.49 1.16
C SER A 89 3.82 7.64 2.17
N ILE A 90 2.85 8.55 2.09
CA ILE A 90 2.81 9.80 2.86
C ILE A 90 1.61 9.76 3.79
N ALA A 91 1.84 9.94 5.07
CA ALA A 91 0.80 10.07 6.08
C ALA A 91 0.61 11.55 6.43
N ILE A 92 -0.56 12.07 6.11
CA ILE A 92 -0.97 13.45 6.44
C ILE A 92 -1.69 13.39 7.78
N MET A 93 -1.17 14.10 8.80
CA MET A 93 -1.74 14.06 10.16
C MET A 93 -2.83 15.11 10.35
N ASN A 94 -2.67 16.26 9.73
CA ASN A 94 -3.65 17.36 9.76
C ASN A 94 -3.58 18.16 8.46
N GLU A 95 -4.58 18.98 8.23
CA GLU A 95 -4.75 19.74 6.99
C GLU A 95 -3.63 20.77 6.75
N SER A 96 -3.08 21.34 7.81
CA SER A 96 -2.00 22.33 7.72
C SER A 96 -0.70 21.76 7.15
N GLU A 97 -0.52 20.44 7.18
CA GLU A 97 0.65 19.77 6.61
C GLU A 97 0.61 19.65 5.08
N ILE A 98 -0.56 19.78 4.45
CA ILE A 98 -0.73 19.56 3.00
C ILE A 98 0.20 20.48 2.21
N LYS A 99 0.15 21.79 2.45
CA LYS A 99 0.98 22.77 1.72
C LYS A 99 2.48 22.57 1.96
N PRO A 100 2.98 22.41 3.20
CA PRO A 100 4.38 22.06 3.44
C PRO A 100 4.83 20.77 2.73
N ILE A 101 4.03 19.72 2.75
CA ILE A 101 4.33 18.45 2.07
C ILE A 101 4.43 18.68 0.56
N LEU A 102 3.45 19.37 -0.06
CA LEU A 102 3.44 19.66 -1.49
C LEU A 102 4.66 20.48 -1.93
N ASN A 103 5.08 21.46 -1.13
CA ASN A 103 6.26 22.28 -1.41
C ASN A 103 7.58 21.48 -1.36
N MET A 104 7.59 20.40 -0.59
CA MET A 104 8.78 19.55 -0.43
C MET A 104 8.85 18.45 -1.47
N LEU A 105 7.70 17.94 -1.96
CA LEU A 105 7.63 16.83 -2.89
C LEU A 105 8.08 17.23 -4.30
N PRO A 106 8.93 16.43 -4.97
CA PRO A 106 9.13 16.56 -6.40
C PRO A 106 7.79 16.39 -7.14
N LYS A 107 7.53 17.23 -8.14
CA LYS A 107 6.28 17.20 -8.90
C LYS A 107 6.00 15.82 -9.52
N THR A 108 7.04 15.16 -10.02
CA THR A 108 6.98 13.85 -10.67
C THR A 108 7.02 12.66 -9.70
N ALA A 109 7.20 12.90 -8.39
CA ALA A 109 7.35 11.79 -7.44
C ALA A 109 6.09 10.90 -7.38
N ASN A 110 6.25 9.59 -7.52
CA ASN A 110 5.18 8.60 -7.32
C ASN A 110 4.81 8.51 -5.84
N ILE A 111 3.54 8.67 -5.51
CA ILE A 111 3.08 8.73 -4.11
C ILE A 111 1.89 7.82 -3.84
N GLU A 112 1.77 7.43 -2.57
CA GLU A 112 0.60 6.82 -1.97
C GLU A 112 0.17 7.66 -0.76
N LEU A 113 -1.06 8.14 -0.74
CA LEU A 113 -1.61 8.88 0.38
C LEU A 113 -2.19 7.91 1.42
N ASN A 114 -1.54 7.80 2.57
CA ASN A 114 -2.01 7.01 3.70
C ASN A 114 -2.91 7.88 4.60
N VAL A 115 -4.16 8.06 4.16
CA VAL A 115 -5.18 8.87 4.84
C VAL A 115 -5.94 8.11 5.94
N SER A 116 -5.69 6.81 6.09
CA SER A 116 -6.55 5.91 6.86
C SER A 116 -5.81 5.04 7.89
N CYS A 117 -4.65 5.49 8.41
CA CYS A 117 -3.93 4.70 9.41
C CYS A 117 -4.71 4.64 10.73
N PRO A 118 -5.12 3.44 11.22
CA PRO A 118 -5.90 3.30 12.45
C PRO A 118 -5.10 3.53 13.72
N ASN A 119 -3.77 3.58 13.62
CA ASN A 119 -2.86 3.69 14.75
C ASN A 119 -2.63 5.13 15.22
N VAL A 120 -3.28 6.10 14.59
CA VAL A 120 -3.19 7.53 14.95
C VAL A 120 -4.53 8.22 14.66
N GLU A 121 -4.89 9.14 15.52
CA GLU A 121 -5.98 10.09 15.26
C GLU A 121 -5.50 11.09 14.20
N LYS A 122 -6.38 11.45 13.28
CA LYS A 122 -6.11 12.39 12.20
C LYS A 122 -7.24 13.40 12.09
N GLU A 123 -6.87 14.66 12.09
CA GLU A 123 -7.74 15.79 11.80
C GLU A 123 -7.56 16.18 10.32
N LEU A 124 -8.13 15.41 9.42
CA LEU A 124 -8.00 15.63 7.99
C LEU A 124 -9.37 15.87 7.35
N ASN A 125 -9.54 17.04 6.77
CA ASN A 125 -10.62 17.27 5.82
C ASN A 125 -10.18 16.74 4.45
N ASP A 126 -10.72 15.57 4.08
CA ASP A 126 -10.33 14.87 2.85
C ASP A 126 -10.51 15.70 1.56
N LYS A 127 -11.27 16.80 1.58
CA LYS A 127 -11.47 17.65 0.39
C LYS A 127 -10.17 18.21 -0.18
N ASN A 128 -9.19 18.47 0.67
CA ASN A 128 -7.93 19.11 0.28
C ASN A 128 -6.85 18.15 -0.21
N ILE A 129 -7.02 16.83 -0.07
CA ILE A 129 -6.04 15.86 -0.60
C ILE A 129 -6.00 15.81 -2.13
N GLY A 130 -7.02 16.31 -2.82
CA GLY A 130 -7.02 16.45 -4.28
C GLY A 130 -5.86 17.32 -4.81
N GLN A 131 -5.28 18.20 -3.97
CA GLN A 131 -4.11 19.02 -4.33
C GLN A 131 -2.84 18.17 -4.62
N PHE A 132 -2.81 16.91 -4.19
CA PHE A 132 -1.71 15.98 -4.52
C PHE A 132 -1.78 15.43 -5.94
N LEU A 133 -2.93 15.56 -6.61
CA LEU A 133 -3.08 15.18 -8.02
C LEU A 133 -2.30 16.16 -8.89
N ASN A 134 -1.43 15.62 -9.75
CA ASN A 134 -0.58 16.40 -10.62
C ASN A 134 -0.40 15.63 -11.93
N PRO A 135 -0.61 16.26 -13.11
CA PRO A 135 -0.46 15.59 -14.41
C PRO A 135 0.97 15.12 -14.72
N GLU A 136 1.98 15.70 -14.07
CA GLU A 136 3.37 15.25 -14.18
C GLU A 136 3.66 13.96 -13.39
N ARG A 137 2.71 13.50 -12.56
CA ARG A 137 2.87 12.37 -11.64
C ARG A 137 2.21 11.12 -12.23
N GLU A 138 2.99 10.08 -12.47
CA GLU A 138 2.47 8.81 -13.00
C GLU A 138 1.63 8.04 -11.98
N TRP A 139 1.93 8.18 -10.68
CA TRP A 139 1.29 7.44 -9.61
C TRP A 139 0.91 8.33 -8.43
N CYS A 140 -0.39 8.39 -8.14
CA CYS A 140 -0.96 9.06 -6.97
C CYS A 140 -2.13 8.24 -6.41
N ALA A 141 -1.82 7.27 -5.57
CA ALA A 141 -2.83 6.36 -5.03
C ALA A 141 -3.35 6.80 -3.66
N VAL A 142 -4.61 6.51 -3.38
CA VAL A 142 -5.18 6.58 -2.03
C VAL A 142 -5.18 5.19 -1.40
N LYS A 143 -4.58 5.06 -0.22
CA LYS A 143 -4.62 3.81 0.57
C LYS A 143 -5.84 3.83 1.47
N LEU A 144 -6.74 2.87 1.21
CA LEU A 144 -8.04 2.79 1.89
C LEU A 144 -7.93 2.06 3.23
N SER A 145 -8.75 2.48 4.21
CA SER A 145 -9.04 1.65 5.38
C SER A 145 -9.86 0.43 4.96
N PRO A 146 -9.72 -0.73 5.61
CA PRO A 146 -10.66 -1.85 5.43
C PRO A 146 -12.13 -1.46 5.62
N LEU A 147 -12.37 -0.46 6.47
CA LEU A 147 -13.71 0.04 6.80
C LEU A 147 -14.18 1.22 5.92
N THR A 148 -13.43 1.54 4.85
CA THR A 148 -13.82 2.62 3.94
C THR A 148 -15.16 2.31 3.28
N THR A 149 -16.08 3.25 3.37
CA THR A 149 -17.44 3.14 2.79
C THR A 149 -17.43 3.49 1.30
N LYS A 150 -18.52 3.12 0.61
CA LYS A 150 -18.70 3.49 -0.81
C LYS A 150 -18.72 5.01 -0.98
N GLU A 151 -19.39 5.74 -0.09
CA GLU A 151 -19.49 7.22 -0.11
C GLU A 151 -18.11 7.87 -0.02
N THR A 152 -17.19 7.28 0.75
CA THR A 152 -15.80 7.76 0.83
C THR A 152 -15.05 7.48 -0.48
N ILE A 153 -15.28 6.33 -1.12
CA ILE A 153 -14.71 6.02 -2.43
C ILE A 153 -15.27 6.97 -3.49
N ASP A 154 -16.60 7.23 -3.51
CA ASP A 154 -17.25 8.21 -4.38
C ASP A 154 -16.58 9.60 -4.24
N LYS A 155 -16.33 10.03 -3.01
CA LYS A 155 -15.66 11.30 -2.72
C LYS A 155 -14.26 11.35 -3.33
N TYR A 156 -13.42 10.33 -3.14
CA TYR A 156 -12.08 10.30 -3.71
C TYR A 156 -12.11 10.24 -5.25
N TYR A 157 -13.05 9.48 -5.81
CA TYR A 157 -13.22 9.43 -7.27
C TYR A 157 -13.62 10.80 -7.85
N ASN A 158 -14.55 11.51 -7.19
CA ASN A 158 -15.00 12.86 -7.58
C ASN A 158 -13.91 13.93 -7.42
N LEU A 159 -12.98 13.74 -6.48
CA LEU A 159 -11.77 14.57 -6.36
C LEU A 159 -10.76 14.34 -7.49
N GLY A 160 -10.91 13.28 -8.30
CA GLY A 160 -10.05 12.96 -9.43
C GLY A 160 -9.10 11.77 -9.20
N PHE A 161 -9.10 11.13 -8.04
CA PHE A 161 -8.28 9.94 -7.83
C PHE A 161 -8.74 8.78 -8.71
N ARG A 162 -7.77 8.05 -9.26
CA ARG A 162 -7.99 6.88 -10.12
C ARG A 162 -7.19 5.67 -9.70
N GLN A 163 -6.34 5.79 -8.68
CA GLN A 163 -5.48 4.72 -8.18
C GLN A 163 -5.80 4.47 -6.71
N TYR A 164 -6.14 3.22 -6.37
CA TYR A 164 -6.60 2.83 -5.04
C TYR A 164 -5.82 1.64 -4.53
N HIS A 165 -5.36 1.70 -3.28
CA HIS A 165 -4.71 0.58 -2.61
C HIS A 165 -5.63 -0.01 -1.54
N CYS A 166 -6.14 -1.18 -1.78
CA CYS A 166 -6.97 -2.00 -0.89
C CYS A 166 -6.09 -3.05 -0.20
N CYS A 167 -5.76 -3.01 1.07
CA CYS A 167 -6.10 -1.95 2.00
C CYS A 167 -5.03 -1.74 3.08
N ASN A 168 -5.29 -0.84 4.00
CA ASN A 168 -4.52 -0.66 5.23
C ASN A 168 -4.83 -1.76 6.27
N THR A 169 -4.25 -1.67 7.47
CA THR A 169 -4.55 -2.57 8.60
C THR A 169 -5.96 -2.36 9.12
N LEU A 170 -6.61 -3.44 9.59
CA LEU A 170 -7.92 -3.37 10.24
C LEU A 170 -7.76 -2.86 11.66
N PRO A 171 -8.51 -1.83 12.08
CA PRO A 171 -8.54 -1.41 13.48
C PRO A 171 -9.07 -2.52 14.38
N VAL A 172 -8.31 -2.84 15.43
CA VAL A 172 -8.71 -3.73 16.52
C VAL A 172 -8.33 -3.07 17.84
N GLU A 173 -8.83 -3.58 18.96
CA GLU A 173 -8.62 -3.00 20.30
C GLU A 173 -7.14 -2.66 20.59
N ASN A 174 -6.23 -3.54 20.19
CA ASN A 174 -4.81 -3.43 20.47
C ASN A 174 -3.97 -2.88 19.30
N GLY A 175 -4.57 -2.22 18.31
CA GLY A 175 -3.87 -1.56 17.20
C GLY A 175 -4.41 -1.89 15.82
N GLY A 176 -3.52 -2.03 14.84
CA GLY A 176 -3.85 -2.39 13.46
C GLY A 176 -3.52 -3.85 13.17
N LEU A 177 -4.50 -4.63 12.72
CA LEU A 177 -4.38 -6.02 12.34
C LEU A 177 -3.99 -6.15 10.86
N SER A 178 -2.97 -6.98 10.59
CA SER A 178 -2.52 -7.37 9.25
C SER A 178 -2.59 -8.89 9.09
N GLY A 179 -2.95 -9.38 7.92
CA GLY A 179 -2.99 -10.81 7.64
C GLY A 179 -4.26 -11.25 6.92
N PRO A 180 -4.58 -12.57 6.90
CA PRO A 180 -5.69 -13.13 6.16
C PRO A 180 -7.07 -12.56 6.48
N SER A 181 -7.27 -12.05 7.71
CA SER A 181 -8.52 -11.42 8.13
C SER A 181 -8.88 -10.17 7.31
N LEU A 182 -7.93 -9.61 6.54
CA LEU A 182 -8.20 -8.50 5.62
C LEU A 182 -8.87 -8.94 4.31
N ILE A 183 -8.79 -10.21 3.94
CA ILE A 183 -9.23 -10.70 2.62
C ILE A 183 -10.69 -10.31 2.29
N PRO A 184 -11.68 -10.50 3.18
CA PRO A 184 -13.06 -10.14 2.88
C PRO A 184 -13.22 -8.64 2.58
N TYR A 185 -12.52 -7.77 3.32
CA TYR A 185 -12.55 -6.33 3.13
C TYR A 185 -11.93 -5.91 1.80
N VAL A 186 -10.79 -6.51 1.45
CA VAL A 186 -10.11 -6.26 0.16
C VAL A 186 -10.98 -6.68 -1.00
N CYS A 187 -11.61 -7.87 -0.95
CA CYS A 187 -12.53 -8.33 -1.99
C CYS A 187 -13.68 -7.34 -2.19
N LYS A 188 -14.35 -6.92 -1.11
CA LYS A 188 -15.44 -5.95 -1.16
C LYS A 188 -15.00 -4.61 -1.76
N GLN A 189 -13.82 -4.11 -1.40
CA GLN A 189 -13.30 -2.86 -1.94
C GLN A 189 -12.97 -2.97 -3.43
N ILE A 190 -12.34 -4.06 -3.88
CA ILE A 190 -12.07 -4.29 -5.30
C ILE A 190 -13.38 -4.31 -6.09
N GLU A 191 -14.40 -5.05 -5.63
CA GLU A 191 -15.72 -5.12 -6.27
C GLU A 191 -16.42 -3.77 -6.33
N THR A 192 -16.24 -2.93 -5.30
CA THR A 192 -16.79 -1.57 -5.30
C THR A 192 -16.06 -0.68 -6.30
N ILE A 193 -14.71 -0.68 -6.27
CA ILE A 193 -13.90 0.24 -7.06
C ILE A 193 -13.94 -0.10 -8.55
N LYS A 194 -14.03 -1.37 -8.93
CA LYS A 194 -14.10 -1.76 -10.34
C LYS A 194 -15.32 -1.21 -11.10
N GLN A 195 -16.33 -0.72 -10.38
CA GLN A 195 -17.50 -0.08 -10.97
C GLN A 195 -17.22 1.33 -11.50
N TYR A 196 -16.10 1.94 -11.08
CA TYR A 196 -15.71 3.28 -11.52
C TYR A 196 -14.76 3.17 -12.73
N PRO A 197 -15.05 3.86 -13.85
CA PRO A 197 -14.23 3.79 -15.04
C PRO A 197 -12.82 4.36 -14.82
N ASN A 198 -11.86 3.81 -15.58
CA ASN A 198 -10.47 4.27 -15.58
C ASN A 198 -9.76 4.17 -14.21
N THR A 199 -10.16 3.24 -13.37
CA THR A 199 -9.51 3.02 -12.08
C THR A 199 -8.44 1.94 -12.15
N THR A 200 -7.37 2.13 -11.40
CA THR A 200 -6.32 1.15 -11.16
C THR A 200 -6.42 0.67 -9.71
N ILE A 201 -6.48 -0.64 -9.51
CA ILE A 201 -6.69 -1.23 -8.19
C ILE A 201 -5.47 -2.05 -7.78
N VAL A 202 -4.91 -1.69 -6.62
CA VAL A 202 -3.89 -2.48 -5.93
C VAL A 202 -4.58 -3.36 -4.90
N GLY A 203 -4.61 -4.65 -5.12
CA GLY A 203 -5.07 -5.63 -4.12
C GLY A 203 -3.94 -5.93 -3.14
N GLY A 204 -4.12 -5.58 -1.88
CA GLY A 204 -3.14 -5.79 -0.81
C GLY A 204 -3.80 -6.15 0.50
N GLY A 205 -3.07 -6.80 1.38
CA GLY A 205 -3.59 -7.33 2.64
C GLY A 205 -4.00 -8.80 2.54
N GLY A 206 -3.39 -9.61 3.38
CA GLY A 206 -3.69 -11.03 3.47
C GLY A 206 -3.11 -11.93 2.36
N ILE A 207 -2.40 -11.42 1.37
CA ILE A 207 -1.76 -12.24 0.34
C ILE A 207 -0.64 -13.06 0.98
N GLN A 208 -0.85 -14.38 1.08
CA GLN A 208 0.12 -15.34 1.60
C GLN A 208 0.45 -16.46 0.63
N ASN A 209 -0.23 -16.53 -0.52
CA ASN A 209 -0.02 -17.51 -1.60
C ASN A 209 -0.60 -16.98 -2.91
N MET A 210 -0.32 -17.68 -4.00
CA MET A 210 -0.81 -17.32 -5.35
C MET A 210 -2.33 -17.43 -5.48
N GLN A 211 -2.98 -18.29 -4.71
CA GLN A 211 -4.44 -18.44 -4.74
C GLN A 211 -5.14 -17.14 -4.33
N ILE A 212 -4.69 -16.48 -3.26
CA ILE A 212 -5.26 -15.20 -2.83
C ILE A 212 -4.94 -14.08 -3.82
N LEU A 213 -3.72 -14.06 -4.39
CA LEU A 213 -3.35 -13.10 -5.41
C LEU A 213 -4.25 -13.25 -6.65
N ASN A 214 -4.46 -14.48 -7.13
CA ASN A 214 -5.33 -14.76 -8.27
C ASN A 214 -6.79 -14.39 -7.99
N LYS A 215 -7.29 -14.66 -6.79
CA LYS A 215 -8.62 -14.20 -6.36
C LYS A 215 -8.78 -12.68 -6.51
N TYR A 216 -7.80 -11.88 -6.09
CA TYR A 216 -7.86 -10.43 -6.26
C TYR A 216 -7.79 -10.01 -7.72
N ARG A 217 -7.00 -10.72 -8.53
CA ARG A 217 -6.93 -10.50 -10.00
C ARG A 217 -8.28 -10.75 -10.67
N GLU A 218 -8.94 -11.87 -10.37
CA GLU A 218 -10.26 -12.24 -10.89
C GLU A 218 -11.34 -11.23 -10.51
N LEU A 219 -11.24 -10.65 -9.32
CA LEU A 219 -12.13 -9.58 -8.87
C LEU A 219 -11.90 -8.24 -9.60
N GLY A 220 -10.72 -8.02 -10.20
CA GLY A 220 -10.41 -6.82 -10.97
C GLY A 220 -9.18 -6.03 -10.51
N ALA A 221 -8.41 -6.51 -9.53
CA ALA A 221 -7.14 -5.88 -9.19
C ALA A 221 -6.10 -6.11 -10.29
N THR A 222 -5.40 -5.04 -10.66
CA THR A 222 -4.34 -5.05 -11.69
C THR A 222 -2.94 -5.01 -11.10
N HIS A 223 -2.83 -4.63 -9.84
CA HIS A 223 -1.58 -4.56 -9.08
C HIS A 223 -1.75 -5.27 -7.73
N PHE A 224 -0.67 -5.77 -7.17
CA PHE A 224 -0.71 -6.55 -5.93
C PHE A 224 0.34 -6.05 -4.95
N SER A 225 -0.02 -5.99 -3.67
CA SER A 225 0.85 -5.48 -2.62
C SER A 225 1.11 -6.53 -1.55
N LEU A 226 2.39 -6.83 -1.31
CA LEU A 226 2.85 -7.78 -0.31
C LEU A 226 3.43 -7.05 0.90
N SER A 227 3.10 -7.54 2.08
CA SER A 227 3.66 -7.07 3.35
C SER A 227 3.76 -8.21 4.36
N SER A 228 2.67 -8.65 4.98
CA SER A 228 2.67 -9.62 6.08
C SER A 228 3.21 -11.01 5.72
N ILE A 229 3.32 -11.36 4.45
CA ILE A 229 3.95 -12.61 4.00
C ILE A 229 5.42 -12.69 4.46
N PHE A 230 6.12 -11.55 4.52
CA PHE A 230 7.52 -11.48 4.93
C PHE A 230 7.77 -11.82 6.42
N PHE A 231 6.72 -11.92 7.23
CA PHE A 231 6.79 -12.50 8.56
C PHE A 231 6.80 -14.04 8.56
N HIS A 232 6.58 -14.67 7.40
CA HIS A 232 6.46 -16.12 7.25
C HIS A 232 7.49 -16.63 6.21
N PRO A 233 8.74 -16.92 6.62
CA PRO A 233 9.82 -17.28 5.66
C PRO A 233 9.45 -18.46 4.74
N VAL A 234 8.79 -19.48 5.27
CA VAL A 234 8.36 -20.65 4.48
C VAL A 234 7.39 -20.24 3.38
N LYS A 235 6.37 -19.43 3.70
CA LYS A 235 5.41 -18.92 2.71
C LYS A 235 6.06 -17.99 1.69
N CYS A 236 7.08 -17.21 2.09
CA CYS A 236 7.88 -16.42 1.16
C CYS A 236 8.58 -17.32 0.14
N VAL A 237 9.27 -18.38 0.60
CA VAL A 237 9.95 -19.32 -0.29
C VAL A 237 8.96 -20.02 -1.22
N GLU A 238 7.81 -20.45 -0.72
CA GLU A 238 6.75 -21.06 -1.54
C GLU A 238 6.19 -20.09 -2.57
N PHE A 239 5.99 -18.84 -2.20
CA PHE A 239 5.43 -17.81 -3.07
C PHE A 239 6.38 -17.45 -4.23
N PHE A 240 7.67 -17.27 -3.94
CA PHE A 240 8.67 -16.83 -4.91
C PHE A 240 9.47 -17.98 -5.52
N GLY A 241 9.61 -19.12 -4.82
CA GLY A 241 10.54 -20.20 -5.17
C GLY A 241 10.06 -21.15 -6.27
N ARG A 242 8.77 -21.17 -6.62
CA ARG A 242 8.19 -22.12 -7.60
C ARG A 242 8.10 -21.57 -9.02
N GLY A 243 8.80 -20.50 -9.36
CA GLY A 243 8.69 -19.90 -10.69
C GLY A 243 7.27 -19.36 -11.00
N ASN A 244 6.41 -19.26 -10.01
CA ASN A 244 4.97 -18.96 -10.12
C ASN A 244 4.65 -17.55 -10.65
N LEU A 245 5.65 -16.68 -10.79
CA LEU A 245 5.49 -15.34 -11.35
C LEU A 245 5.55 -15.30 -12.88
N GLY A 246 5.70 -16.44 -13.55
CA GLY A 246 5.97 -16.51 -14.98
C GLY A 246 5.25 -17.56 -15.80
N SER A 247 4.35 -18.38 -15.26
CA SER A 247 3.59 -19.35 -16.04
C SER A 247 2.12 -18.93 -16.16
N PRO A 248 1.55 -18.74 -17.37
CA PRO A 248 0.12 -18.80 -17.52
C PRO A 248 -0.31 -20.24 -17.17
N GLN A 249 -1.20 -20.40 -16.22
CA GLN A 249 -1.89 -21.67 -16.03
C GLN A 249 -2.81 -21.89 -17.22
N PRO A 250 -2.97 -23.15 -17.69
CA PRO A 250 -3.76 -23.50 -18.86
C PRO A 250 -5.23 -23.15 -18.69
#